data_1488832e2364cae3bb783b1f75fd217b
#
_entry.id   1488832e2364cae3bb783b1f75fd217b
#
_cell.length_a   1.000
_cell.length_b   1.000
_cell.length_c   1.000
_cell.angle_alpha   90.00
_cell.angle_beta   90.00
_cell.angle_gamma   90.00
#
_symmetry.space_group_name_H-M   'P 1'
#
loop_
_entity.id
_entity.type
_entity.pdbx_description
1 polymer ?
#
loop_
_entity_poly.entity_id
_entity_poly.type
_entity_poly.pdbx_seq_one_letter_code
_entity_poly.pdbx_strand_id
1 'polypeptide(L)'
;MSKFLRIFTAMLLVAMAIPSFAADTPPAQADYPLGAGDELKISVFDHPELLTELRVSEGGSISFPLVGEIKTAGLSVHQLEKALAHALETGGFVRQAQVSVLIEDYQSQRFSVLGQVAKPGQYPLVTKTNVMGALAAAGGAINLVAADEATLLRGDGTHVGIDLVSLFQGDPRQNMSISAGDTLYVPKAAQFYIYGAVQHPGVYRLERGMTVSQAISAGGGLTPRGSDRRVVARRRDYKAGKEHEVSLDTADLVQSDDVIRVKESLF
;
A
#
# COMPACT_ATOMS: atom_id res chain seq x y z
N MET A 1 -19.01 -84.42 -13.85
CA MET A 1 -19.02 -83.56 -15.03
C MET A 1 -19.92 -82.39 -14.68
N SER A 2 -19.38 -81.31 -14.30
CA SER A 2 -19.91 -79.97 -14.42
C SER A 2 -19.17 -79.02 -13.47
N LYS A 3 -18.41 -78.13 -14.04
CA LYS A 3 -17.62 -77.15 -13.35
C LYS A 3 -18.50 -75.96 -12.97
N PHE A 4 -18.76 -75.73 -11.72
CA PHE A 4 -19.44 -74.55 -11.25
C PHE A 4 -18.45 -73.39 -11.14
N LEU A 5 -18.69 -72.42 -11.94
CA LEU A 5 -18.04 -71.12 -12.03
C LEU A 5 -18.31 -70.29 -10.73
N ARG A 6 -17.29 -70.04 -9.96
CA ARG A 6 -17.36 -69.11 -8.82
C ARG A 6 -17.14 -67.70 -9.32
N ILE A 7 -18.21 -66.94 -9.44
CA ILE A 7 -18.15 -65.49 -9.66
C ILE A 7 -17.81 -64.83 -8.34
N PHE A 8 -16.62 -64.30 -8.24
CA PHE A 8 -16.14 -63.50 -7.09
C PHE A 8 -16.55 -62.05 -7.36
N THR A 9 -17.61 -61.59 -6.70
CA THR A 9 -18.06 -60.19 -6.74
C THR A 9 -17.09 -59.35 -5.91
N ALA A 10 -16.14 -58.72 -6.55
CA ALA A 10 -15.30 -57.72 -5.92
C ALA A 10 -16.09 -56.42 -5.73
N MET A 11 -16.53 -56.17 -4.51
CA MET A 11 -17.22 -54.94 -4.10
C MET A 11 -16.14 -53.84 -3.94
N LEU A 12 -16.04 -52.99 -4.97
CA LEU A 12 -15.13 -51.82 -5.03
C LEU A 12 -15.68 -50.75 -4.10
N LEU A 13 -15.09 -50.63 -2.92
CA LEU A 13 -15.38 -49.56 -1.94
C LEU A 13 -14.69 -48.29 -2.44
N VAL A 14 -15.41 -47.46 -3.19
CA VAL A 14 -14.97 -46.10 -3.53
C VAL A 14 -15.11 -45.24 -2.29
N ALA A 15 -14.01 -45.04 -1.57
CA ALA A 15 -13.93 -44.03 -0.51
C ALA A 15 -14.05 -42.65 -1.15
N MET A 16 -15.24 -42.04 -1.10
CA MET A 16 -15.43 -40.62 -1.41
C MET A 16 -14.65 -39.81 -0.37
N ALA A 17 -13.47 -39.33 -0.75
CA ALA A 17 -12.78 -38.30 -0.03
C ALA A 17 -13.60 -36.99 -0.14
N ILE A 18 -14.36 -36.68 0.91
CA ILE A 18 -15.04 -35.40 1.08
C ILE A 18 -13.91 -34.39 1.28
N PRO A 19 -13.72 -33.38 0.41
CA PRO A 19 -12.79 -32.32 0.69
C PRO A 19 -13.28 -31.63 1.98
N SER A 20 -12.50 -31.74 3.04
CA SER A 20 -12.70 -30.95 4.26
C SER A 20 -12.46 -29.49 3.85
N PHE A 21 -13.52 -28.73 3.64
CA PHE A 21 -13.44 -27.29 3.64
C PHE A 21 -12.95 -26.91 5.04
N ALA A 22 -11.65 -26.63 5.15
CA ALA A 22 -11.13 -25.90 6.28
C ALA A 22 -11.94 -24.59 6.31
N ALA A 23 -12.77 -24.40 7.33
CA ALA A 23 -13.40 -23.12 7.59
C ALA A 23 -12.25 -22.12 7.71
N ASP A 24 -12.19 -21.15 6.80
CA ASP A 24 -11.36 -19.98 6.96
C ASP A 24 -11.74 -19.34 8.29
N THR A 25 -10.94 -19.63 9.30
CA THR A 25 -11.00 -18.89 10.56
C THR A 25 -10.64 -17.45 10.17
N PRO A 26 -11.52 -16.46 10.38
CA PRO A 26 -11.16 -15.09 10.10
C PRO A 26 -9.85 -14.79 10.84
N PRO A 27 -8.90 -14.10 10.20
CA PRO A 27 -7.62 -13.79 10.83
C PRO A 27 -7.92 -13.12 12.16
N ALA A 28 -7.41 -13.71 13.23
CA ALA A 28 -7.63 -13.24 14.58
C ALA A 28 -7.25 -11.75 14.62
N GLN A 29 -8.20 -10.91 15.00
CA GLN A 29 -7.97 -9.50 15.37
C GLN A 29 -7.02 -9.39 16.58
N ALA A 30 -6.24 -10.45 16.83
CA ALA A 30 -5.54 -10.74 18.06
C ALA A 30 -4.43 -9.72 18.40
N ASP A 31 -3.96 -8.94 17.44
CA ASP A 31 -2.72 -8.17 17.61
C ASP A 31 -2.85 -6.65 17.41
N TYR A 32 -4.06 -6.11 17.18
CA TYR A 32 -4.23 -4.66 17.10
C TYR A 32 -4.17 -4.04 18.51
N PRO A 33 -3.15 -3.23 18.83
CA PRO A 33 -3.10 -2.53 20.11
C PRO A 33 -4.05 -1.34 20.06
N LEU A 34 -5.05 -1.34 20.93
CA LEU A 34 -5.97 -0.23 21.09
C LEU A 34 -5.23 1.04 21.49
N GLY A 35 -5.69 2.19 20.99
CA GLY A 35 -5.06 3.48 21.27
C GLY A 35 -6.06 4.62 21.30
N ALA A 36 -5.54 5.82 21.62
CA ALA A 36 -6.34 7.03 21.69
C ALA A 36 -7.08 7.31 20.38
N GLY A 37 -8.35 7.64 20.46
CA GLY A 37 -9.20 7.93 19.31
C GLY A 37 -9.97 6.76 18.73
N ASP A 38 -9.59 5.50 19.04
CA ASP A 38 -10.33 4.33 18.56
C ASP A 38 -11.76 4.34 19.08
N GLU A 39 -12.72 3.99 18.22
CA GLU A 39 -14.13 3.86 18.59
C GLU A 39 -14.48 2.40 18.83
N LEU A 40 -15.01 2.12 20.00
CA LEU A 40 -15.32 0.78 20.47
C LEU A 40 -16.81 0.64 20.74
N LYS A 41 -17.39 -0.45 20.29
CA LYS A 41 -18.72 -0.92 20.68
C LYS A 41 -18.57 -2.09 21.62
N ILE A 42 -19.06 -1.91 22.85
CA ILE A 42 -18.93 -2.90 23.92
C ILE A 42 -20.33 -3.41 24.27
N SER A 43 -20.46 -4.72 24.28
CA SER A 43 -21.70 -5.40 24.69
C SER A 43 -21.40 -6.46 25.75
N VAL A 44 -22.35 -6.63 26.67
CA VAL A 44 -22.32 -7.64 27.71
C VAL A 44 -23.47 -8.60 27.47
N PHE A 45 -23.20 -9.88 27.41
CA PHE A 45 -24.22 -10.90 27.16
C PHE A 45 -25.31 -10.83 28.24
N ASP A 46 -26.57 -10.96 27.83
CA ASP A 46 -27.77 -10.87 28.67
C ASP A 46 -27.97 -9.55 29.42
N HIS A 47 -27.16 -8.48 29.04
CA HIS A 47 -27.23 -7.15 29.62
C HIS A 47 -27.29 -6.06 28.52
N PRO A 48 -28.40 -5.93 27.77
CA PRO A 48 -28.52 -4.97 26.68
C PRO A 48 -28.44 -3.51 27.14
N GLU A 49 -28.72 -3.22 28.41
CA GLU A 49 -28.58 -1.88 29.02
C GLU A 49 -27.12 -1.43 29.15
N LEU A 50 -26.16 -2.35 29.08
CA LEU A 50 -24.71 -2.07 29.08
C LEU A 50 -24.13 -1.94 27.69
N LEU A 51 -24.93 -2.05 26.61
CA LEU A 51 -24.47 -1.76 25.26
C LEU A 51 -24.05 -0.30 25.18
N THR A 52 -22.78 -0.06 24.88
CA THR A 52 -22.20 1.27 24.89
C THR A 52 -21.21 1.44 23.74
N GLU A 53 -21.29 2.57 23.03
CA GLU A 53 -20.32 3.01 22.04
C GLU A 53 -19.44 4.08 22.70
N LEU A 54 -18.14 3.86 22.69
CA LEU A 54 -17.15 4.66 23.42
C LEU A 54 -15.96 4.97 22.54
N ARG A 55 -15.37 6.14 22.75
CA ARG A 55 -14.07 6.47 22.16
C ARG A 55 -12.99 6.40 23.24
N VAL A 56 -11.85 5.81 22.88
CA VAL A 56 -10.66 5.81 23.74
C VAL A 56 -10.16 7.26 23.89
N SER A 57 -10.04 7.72 25.11
CA SER A 57 -9.59 9.08 25.43
C SER A 57 -8.14 9.31 25.02
N GLU A 58 -7.73 10.57 24.95
CA GLU A 58 -6.32 10.99 24.76
C GLU A 58 -5.39 10.36 25.84
N GLY A 59 -5.89 10.15 27.04
CA GLY A 59 -5.19 9.47 28.14
C GLY A 59 -5.05 7.96 27.96
N GLY A 60 -5.67 7.40 26.90
CA GLY A 60 -5.64 5.98 26.61
C GLY A 60 -6.57 5.14 27.48
N SER A 61 -7.66 5.70 27.98
CA SER A 61 -8.66 5.02 28.81
C SER A 61 -10.05 5.18 28.24
N ILE A 62 -10.97 4.31 28.64
CA ILE A 62 -12.42 4.38 28.40
C ILE A 62 -13.15 4.51 29.71
N SER A 63 -14.34 5.15 29.71
CA SER A 63 -15.26 5.18 30.84
C SER A 63 -16.44 4.27 30.56
N PHE A 64 -16.51 3.14 31.26
CA PHE A 64 -17.56 2.15 31.06
C PHE A 64 -18.59 2.19 32.22
N PRO A 65 -19.91 2.06 31.94
CA PRO A 65 -20.92 2.08 32.97
C PRO A 65 -20.65 1.11 34.10
N LEU A 66 -20.98 1.49 35.34
CA LEU A 66 -20.78 0.74 36.60
C LEU A 66 -19.32 0.54 37.02
N VAL A 67 -18.39 0.39 36.07
CA VAL A 67 -16.99 0.09 36.34
C VAL A 67 -16.13 1.35 36.46
N GLY A 68 -16.52 2.43 35.74
CA GLY A 68 -15.76 3.67 35.68
C GLY A 68 -14.63 3.62 34.63
N GLU A 69 -13.49 4.21 34.98
CA GLU A 69 -12.38 4.37 34.06
C GLU A 69 -11.51 3.10 33.99
N ILE A 70 -11.23 2.63 32.76
CA ILE A 70 -10.37 1.48 32.48
C ILE A 70 -9.28 1.90 31.49
N LYS A 71 -8.03 1.62 31.83
CA LYS A 71 -6.91 1.82 30.92
C LYS A 71 -6.95 0.83 29.79
N THR A 72 -6.98 1.34 28.55
CA THR A 72 -7.26 0.57 27.34
C THR A 72 -6.08 0.59 26.36
N ALA A 73 -5.32 1.70 26.33
CA ALA A 73 -4.21 1.86 25.40
C ALA A 73 -3.15 0.77 25.56
N GLY A 74 -2.76 0.17 24.44
CA GLY A 74 -1.80 -0.92 24.35
C GLY A 74 -2.39 -2.31 24.61
N LEU A 75 -3.65 -2.42 25.03
CA LEU A 75 -4.32 -3.70 25.17
C LEU A 75 -4.83 -4.19 23.81
N SER A 76 -4.86 -5.50 23.61
CA SER A 76 -5.65 -6.08 22.52
C SER A 76 -7.14 -6.10 22.91
N VAL A 77 -8.02 -6.26 21.90
CA VAL A 77 -9.46 -6.41 22.12
C VAL A 77 -9.73 -7.47 23.19
N HIS A 78 -9.11 -8.65 23.06
CA HIS A 78 -9.29 -9.76 24.00
C HIS A 78 -8.82 -9.44 25.44
N GLN A 79 -7.73 -8.66 25.58
CA GLN A 79 -7.27 -8.21 26.88
C GLN A 79 -8.26 -7.22 27.51
N LEU A 80 -8.84 -6.32 26.71
CA LEU A 80 -9.86 -5.38 27.19
C LEU A 80 -11.14 -6.12 27.59
N GLU A 81 -11.61 -7.12 26.81
CA GLU A 81 -12.76 -7.97 27.16
C GLU A 81 -12.58 -8.61 28.53
N LYS A 82 -11.40 -9.22 28.77
CA LYS A 82 -11.07 -9.84 30.06
C LYS A 82 -11.03 -8.82 31.20
N ALA A 83 -10.44 -7.65 30.95
CA ALA A 83 -10.35 -6.61 31.99
C ALA A 83 -11.72 -6.08 32.39
N LEU A 84 -12.62 -5.87 31.40
CA LEU A 84 -14.01 -5.45 31.64
C LEU A 84 -14.81 -6.53 32.38
N ALA A 85 -14.72 -7.78 31.93
CA ALA A 85 -15.40 -8.91 32.58
C ALA A 85 -14.99 -9.02 34.05
N HIS A 86 -13.69 -9.01 34.30
CA HIS A 86 -13.17 -9.07 35.67
C HIS A 86 -13.65 -7.90 36.54
N ALA A 87 -13.66 -6.68 35.99
CA ALA A 87 -14.11 -5.49 36.73
C ALA A 87 -15.62 -5.56 37.06
N LEU A 88 -16.46 -6.02 36.12
CA LEU A 88 -17.91 -6.21 36.34
C LEU A 88 -18.20 -7.29 37.39
N GLU A 89 -17.45 -8.38 37.37
CA GLU A 89 -17.60 -9.47 38.33
C GLU A 89 -17.12 -9.07 39.73
N THR A 90 -15.94 -8.44 39.82
CA THR A 90 -15.35 -8.01 41.11
C THR A 90 -16.21 -6.93 41.77
N GLY A 91 -16.81 -6.04 40.96
CA GLY A 91 -17.75 -5.02 41.41
C GLY A 91 -19.11 -5.57 41.83
N GLY A 92 -19.36 -6.88 41.60
CA GLY A 92 -20.63 -7.52 41.93
C GLY A 92 -21.82 -7.10 41.03
N PHE A 93 -21.53 -6.45 39.89
CA PHE A 93 -22.56 -5.94 38.99
C PHE A 93 -23.14 -7.03 38.09
N VAL A 94 -22.28 -7.95 37.60
CA VAL A 94 -22.66 -9.04 36.70
C VAL A 94 -22.00 -10.33 37.22
N ARG A 95 -22.76 -11.45 37.22
CA ARG A 95 -22.19 -12.77 37.49
C ARG A 95 -21.77 -13.42 36.17
N GLN A 96 -20.51 -13.91 36.08
CA GLN A 96 -19.99 -14.57 34.86
C GLN A 96 -20.13 -13.65 33.62
N ALA A 97 -19.55 -12.44 33.69
CA ALA A 97 -19.66 -11.47 32.67
C ALA A 97 -18.99 -11.94 31.34
N GLN A 98 -19.76 -12.04 30.27
CA GLN A 98 -19.28 -12.29 28.93
C GLN A 98 -19.31 -10.96 28.15
N VAL A 99 -18.16 -10.37 27.96
CA VAL A 99 -17.99 -9.07 27.29
C VAL A 99 -17.49 -9.31 25.87
N SER A 100 -18.08 -8.61 24.91
CA SER A 100 -17.61 -8.55 23.53
C SER A 100 -17.30 -7.12 23.16
N VAL A 101 -16.11 -6.88 22.61
CA VAL A 101 -15.62 -5.58 22.15
C VAL A 101 -15.41 -5.61 20.64
N LEU A 102 -16.07 -4.73 19.93
CA LEU A 102 -15.89 -4.51 18.50
C LEU A 102 -15.25 -3.13 18.27
N ILE A 103 -14.23 -3.07 17.45
CA ILE A 103 -13.67 -1.78 16.99
C ILE A 103 -14.52 -1.32 15.81
N GLU A 104 -15.21 -0.19 15.93
CA GLU A 104 -16.00 0.40 14.86
C GLU A 104 -15.16 1.32 13.97
N ASP A 105 -14.24 2.09 14.56
CA ASP A 105 -13.28 2.91 13.79
C ASP A 105 -11.86 2.82 14.37
N TYR A 106 -10.90 2.58 13.48
CA TYR A 106 -9.47 2.45 13.76
C TYR A 106 -8.79 3.80 13.56
N GLN A 107 -8.62 4.58 14.60
CA GLN A 107 -8.01 5.92 14.54
C GLN A 107 -6.58 5.96 15.04
N SER A 108 -6.23 5.12 16.02
CA SER A 108 -4.93 5.19 16.70
C SER A 108 -3.77 4.66 15.87
N GLN A 109 -4.01 3.62 15.08
CA GLN A 109 -3.00 2.96 14.25
C GLN A 109 -3.32 3.22 12.78
N ARG A 110 -2.72 4.26 12.20
CA ARG A 110 -2.93 4.63 10.80
C ARG A 110 -1.60 4.92 10.09
N PHE A 111 -1.57 4.70 8.80
CA PHE A 111 -0.52 5.15 7.90
C PHE A 111 -1.11 5.96 6.75
N SER A 112 -0.29 6.74 6.09
CA SER A 112 -0.72 7.57 4.95
C SER A 112 -0.11 7.06 3.65
N VAL A 113 -0.88 7.13 2.56
CA VAL A 113 -0.37 6.94 1.19
C VAL A 113 -0.71 8.17 0.38
N LEU A 114 0.29 8.84 -0.16
CA LEU A 114 0.16 10.11 -0.84
C LEU A 114 0.80 10.08 -2.24
N GLY A 115 0.44 11.04 -3.07
CA GLY A 115 1.02 11.24 -4.40
C GLY A 115 0.26 10.51 -5.51
N GLN A 116 1.01 9.89 -6.43
CA GLN A 116 0.47 9.30 -7.66
C GLN A 116 -0.02 7.86 -7.45
N VAL A 117 -1.02 7.71 -6.59
CA VAL A 117 -1.75 6.46 -6.34
C VAL A 117 -3.23 6.67 -6.66
N ALA A 118 -3.96 5.58 -6.91
CA ALA A 118 -5.35 5.69 -7.32
C ALA A 118 -6.25 6.35 -6.25
N LYS A 119 -5.97 6.07 -4.97
CA LYS A 119 -6.73 6.59 -3.84
C LYS A 119 -5.75 7.08 -2.76
N PRO A 120 -5.25 8.33 -2.84
CA PRO A 120 -4.43 8.87 -1.76
C PRO A 120 -5.29 9.11 -0.51
N GLY A 121 -4.70 8.87 0.67
CA GLY A 121 -5.42 9.02 1.94
C GLY A 121 -4.74 8.35 3.11
N GLN A 122 -5.45 8.32 4.23
CA GLN A 122 -5.04 7.59 5.44
C GLN A 122 -5.74 6.24 5.50
N TYR A 123 -4.99 5.22 5.91
CA TYR A 123 -5.45 3.84 5.99
C TYR A 123 -5.22 3.26 7.38
N PRO A 124 -6.17 2.49 7.92
CA PRO A 124 -5.97 1.83 9.20
C PRO A 124 -4.95 0.70 9.08
N LEU A 125 -4.09 0.57 10.08
CA LEU A 125 -3.10 -0.50 10.19
C LEU A 125 -3.67 -1.64 11.07
N VAL A 126 -4.68 -2.33 10.56
CA VAL A 126 -5.39 -3.39 11.30
C VAL A 126 -4.54 -4.66 11.45
N THR A 127 -3.71 -4.94 10.45
CA THR A 127 -2.79 -6.08 10.40
C THR A 127 -1.40 -5.63 9.98
N LYS A 128 -0.41 -6.49 10.23
CA LYS A 128 0.95 -6.23 9.72
C LYS A 128 0.90 -6.02 8.22
N THR A 129 1.23 -4.82 7.79
CA THR A 129 1.19 -4.39 6.39
C THR A 129 2.61 -4.01 5.94
N ASN A 130 2.89 -4.21 4.68
CA ASN A 130 4.14 -3.83 4.02
C ASN A 130 3.88 -2.81 2.90
N VAL A 131 4.93 -2.33 2.25
CA VAL A 131 4.83 -1.34 1.16
C VAL A 131 3.89 -1.82 0.05
N MET A 132 3.97 -3.10 -0.34
CA MET A 132 3.09 -3.67 -1.36
C MET A 132 1.62 -3.64 -0.90
N GLY A 133 1.36 -4.02 0.35
CA GLY A 133 0.01 -3.96 0.95
C GLY A 133 -0.52 -2.53 1.05
N ALA A 134 0.32 -1.56 1.40
CA ALA A 134 -0.05 -0.15 1.45
C ALA A 134 -0.41 0.39 0.05
N LEU A 135 0.39 0.06 -0.97
CA LEU A 135 0.06 0.40 -2.35
C LEU A 135 -1.24 -0.25 -2.81
N ALA A 136 -1.44 -1.54 -2.48
CA ALA A 136 -2.67 -2.26 -2.83
C ALA A 136 -3.91 -1.62 -2.17
N ALA A 137 -3.83 -1.22 -0.89
CA ALA A 137 -4.89 -0.50 -0.20
C ALA A 137 -5.24 0.82 -0.89
N ALA A 138 -4.22 1.55 -1.39
CA ALA A 138 -4.37 2.79 -2.15
C ALA A 138 -4.77 2.58 -3.63
N GLY A 139 -5.06 1.35 -4.05
CA GLY A 139 -5.46 1.02 -5.44
C GLY A 139 -4.30 0.99 -6.43
N GLY A 140 -3.06 0.93 -5.95
CA GLY A 140 -1.84 0.89 -6.74
C GLY A 140 -1.31 2.25 -7.18
N ALA A 141 -0.08 2.26 -7.67
CA ALA A 141 0.51 3.42 -8.32
C ALA A 141 -0.14 3.66 -9.70
N ILE A 142 -0.37 4.92 -10.06
CA ILE A 142 -0.97 5.27 -11.35
C ILE A 142 0.06 5.07 -12.46
N ASN A 143 -0.16 4.09 -13.32
CA ASN A 143 0.70 3.84 -14.48
C ASN A 143 0.88 5.10 -15.32
N LEU A 144 2.06 5.27 -15.91
CA LEU A 144 2.49 6.41 -16.74
C LEU A 144 2.68 7.74 -16.00
N VAL A 145 2.13 7.91 -14.81
CA VAL A 145 2.22 9.17 -14.04
C VAL A 145 3.11 9.02 -12.80
N ALA A 146 3.07 7.86 -12.14
CA ALA A 146 3.87 7.58 -10.96
C ALA A 146 5.35 7.39 -11.33
N ALA A 147 6.25 7.85 -10.47
CA ALA A 147 7.68 7.59 -10.59
C ALA A 147 8.02 6.12 -10.34
N ASP A 148 9.21 5.72 -10.76
CA ASP A 148 9.77 4.39 -10.50
C ASP A 148 10.26 4.23 -9.05
N GLU A 149 10.33 5.33 -8.30
CA GLU A 149 10.75 5.38 -6.91
C GLU A 149 9.69 6.04 -6.05
N ALA A 150 9.42 5.45 -4.89
CA ALA A 150 8.62 6.02 -3.83
C ALA A 150 9.49 6.33 -2.61
N THR A 151 9.01 7.15 -1.70
CA THR A 151 9.67 7.43 -0.43
C THR A 151 8.77 6.99 0.71
N LEU A 152 9.32 6.16 1.59
CA LEU A 152 8.70 5.85 2.86
C LEU A 152 9.26 6.79 3.92
N LEU A 153 8.42 7.70 4.38
CA LEU A 153 8.71 8.61 5.50
C LEU A 153 8.23 7.93 6.77
N ARG A 154 9.14 7.62 7.66
CA ARG A 154 8.85 7.01 8.96
C ARG A 154 8.30 8.04 9.95
N GLY A 155 7.57 7.58 10.94
CA GLY A 155 7.09 8.43 12.03
C GLY A 155 8.20 9.14 12.83
N ASP A 156 9.42 8.63 12.80
CA ASP A 156 10.62 9.25 13.41
C ASP A 156 11.31 10.29 12.51
N GLY A 157 10.79 10.54 11.30
CA GLY A 157 11.34 11.46 10.32
C GLY A 157 12.39 10.86 9.38
N THR A 158 12.69 9.57 9.49
CA THR A 158 13.61 8.88 8.57
C THR A 158 12.98 8.71 7.21
N HIS A 159 13.74 9.00 6.14
CA HIS A 159 13.33 8.82 4.74
C HIS A 159 14.00 7.58 4.16
N VAL A 160 13.20 6.66 3.61
CA VAL A 160 13.69 5.45 2.95
C VAL A 160 13.19 5.42 1.52
N GLY A 161 14.12 5.38 0.56
CA GLY A 161 13.79 5.23 -0.87
C GLY A 161 13.33 3.79 -1.15
N ILE A 162 12.26 3.66 -1.91
CA ILE A 162 11.68 2.39 -2.35
C ILE A 162 11.72 2.35 -3.87
N ASP A 163 12.47 1.42 -4.43
CA ASP A 163 12.44 1.14 -5.88
C ASP A 163 11.19 0.31 -6.22
N LEU A 164 10.20 0.95 -6.80
CA LEU A 164 8.93 0.31 -7.15
C LEU A 164 9.09 -0.74 -8.25
N VAL A 165 10.04 -0.56 -9.16
CA VAL A 165 10.32 -1.55 -10.23
C VAL A 165 10.83 -2.83 -9.61
N SER A 166 11.85 -2.75 -8.75
CA SER A 166 12.40 -3.91 -8.04
C SER A 166 11.38 -4.51 -7.07
N LEU A 167 10.55 -3.70 -6.41
CA LEU A 167 9.47 -4.16 -5.55
C LEU A 167 8.49 -5.06 -6.32
N PHE A 168 8.02 -4.62 -7.49
CA PHE A 168 7.09 -5.38 -8.32
C PHE A 168 7.73 -6.61 -8.98
N GLN A 169 9.06 -6.64 -9.11
CA GLN A 169 9.82 -7.82 -9.50
C GLN A 169 10.04 -8.82 -8.36
N GLY A 170 9.59 -8.48 -7.15
CA GLY A 170 9.63 -9.36 -5.97
C GLY A 170 10.87 -9.21 -5.09
N ASP A 171 11.63 -8.11 -5.20
CA ASP A 171 12.75 -7.85 -4.28
C ASP A 171 12.24 -7.61 -2.85
N PRO A 172 12.50 -8.53 -1.89
CA PRO A 172 11.99 -8.42 -0.53
C PRO A 172 12.57 -7.22 0.24
N ARG A 173 13.72 -6.69 -0.18
CA ARG A 173 14.36 -5.52 0.47
C ARG A 173 13.56 -4.25 0.27
N GLN A 174 12.79 -4.17 -0.83
CA GLN A 174 11.93 -3.05 -1.14
C GLN A 174 10.55 -3.15 -0.45
N ASN A 175 10.16 -4.37 -0.04
CA ASN A 175 8.86 -4.63 0.57
C ASN A 175 8.91 -4.54 2.10
N MET A 176 9.31 -3.38 2.59
CA MET A 176 9.46 -3.09 4.01
C MET A 176 8.12 -3.07 4.73
N SER A 177 8.13 -3.37 6.04
CA SER A 177 6.95 -3.23 6.90
C SER A 177 6.57 -1.76 7.09
N ILE A 178 5.27 -1.50 7.11
CA ILE A 178 4.67 -0.20 7.45
C ILE A 178 4.33 -0.19 8.94
N SER A 179 4.57 0.93 9.59
CA SER A 179 4.20 1.19 10.99
C SER A 179 3.19 2.34 11.08
N ALA A 180 2.54 2.44 12.23
CA ALA A 180 1.65 3.57 12.49
C ALA A 180 2.42 4.91 12.44
N GLY A 181 1.82 5.91 11.81
CA GLY A 181 2.45 7.21 11.57
C GLY A 181 3.33 7.28 10.32
N ASP A 182 3.61 6.16 9.66
CA ASP A 182 4.39 6.16 8.42
C ASP A 182 3.60 6.80 7.27
N THR A 183 4.33 7.43 6.33
CA THR A 183 3.76 7.97 5.10
C THR A 183 4.50 7.40 3.90
N LEU A 184 3.79 6.70 3.02
CA LEU A 184 4.29 6.27 1.73
C LEU A 184 3.96 7.33 0.68
N TYR A 185 4.97 7.99 0.13
CA TYR A 185 4.82 9.00 -0.89
C TYR A 185 5.30 8.50 -2.25
N VAL A 186 4.40 8.49 -3.23
CA VAL A 186 4.69 8.13 -4.62
C VAL A 186 4.72 9.41 -5.46
N PRO A 187 5.89 9.92 -5.82
CA PRO A 187 5.99 11.17 -6.58
C PRO A 187 5.54 10.98 -8.03
N LYS A 188 5.35 12.11 -8.72
CA LYS A 188 5.13 12.13 -10.16
C LYS A 188 6.43 11.72 -10.87
N ALA A 189 6.29 10.92 -11.94
CA ALA A 189 7.41 10.57 -12.80
C ALA A 189 8.08 11.80 -13.38
N ALA A 190 9.39 11.74 -13.48
CA ALA A 190 10.15 12.72 -14.22
C ALA A 190 9.67 12.78 -15.68
N GLN A 191 9.77 13.96 -16.30
CA GLN A 191 9.30 14.22 -17.66
C GLN A 191 10.40 14.88 -18.47
N PHE A 192 10.30 14.77 -19.78
CA PHE A 192 11.05 15.57 -20.74
C PHE A 192 10.13 16.09 -21.83
N TYR A 193 10.59 17.10 -22.51
CA TYR A 193 9.86 17.76 -23.59
C TYR A 193 10.63 17.51 -24.88
N ILE A 194 9.95 17.13 -25.96
CA ILE A 194 10.56 16.94 -27.26
C ILE A 194 9.80 17.72 -28.33
N TYR A 195 10.51 18.43 -29.18
CA TYR A 195 9.92 19.22 -30.26
C TYR A 195 10.88 19.38 -31.45
N GLY A 196 10.41 20.02 -32.52
CA GLY A 196 11.14 20.18 -33.75
C GLY A 196 10.82 19.10 -34.77
N ALA A 197 11.83 18.51 -35.40
CA ALA A 197 11.67 17.57 -36.50
C ALA A 197 11.36 16.11 -36.00
N VAL A 198 10.41 15.97 -35.08
CA VAL A 198 9.82 14.72 -34.62
C VAL A 198 8.36 14.65 -35.00
N GLN A 199 7.81 13.43 -35.14
CA GLN A 199 6.44 13.23 -35.62
C GLN A 199 5.38 13.69 -34.63
N HIS A 200 5.60 13.42 -33.34
CA HIS A 200 4.68 13.79 -32.27
C HIS A 200 5.41 14.63 -31.21
N PRO A 201 5.53 15.95 -31.40
CA PRO A 201 6.06 16.84 -30.38
C PRO A 201 5.17 16.80 -29.14
N GLY A 202 5.79 16.82 -27.94
CA GLY A 202 5.01 16.74 -26.70
C GLY A 202 5.84 16.58 -25.45
N VAL A 203 5.15 16.25 -24.36
CA VAL A 203 5.72 15.94 -23.06
C VAL A 203 5.62 14.43 -22.84
N TYR A 204 6.74 13.84 -22.47
CA TYR A 204 6.84 12.39 -22.29
C TYR A 204 7.40 12.05 -20.92
N ARG A 205 7.00 10.92 -20.38
CA ARG A 205 7.58 10.35 -19.17
C ARG A 205 9.05 9.99 -19.44
N LEU A 206 9.91 10.37 -18.50
CA LEU A 206 11.31 9.95 -18.53
C LEU A 206 11.43 8.58 -17.84
N GLU A 207 11.86 7.58 -18.57
CA GLU A 207 12.18 6.26 -18.04
C GLU A 207 13.63 6.21 -17.56
N ARG A 208 13.91 5.32 -16.62
CA ARG A 208 15.27 5.16 -16.08
C ARG A 208 16.25 4.76 -17.17
N GLY A 209 17.32 5.53 -17.34
CA GLY A 209 18.36 5.27 -18.33
C GLY A 209 17.92 5.53 -19.77
N MET A 210 16.85 6.31 -20.00
CA MET A 210 16.37 6.65 -21.34
C MET A 210 17.40 7.42 -22.12
N THR A 211 17.72 6.96 -23.34
CA THR A 211 18.61 7.64 -24.28
C THR A 211 17.85 8.59 -25.18
N VAL A 212 18.58 9.52 -25.81
CA VAL A 212 18.03 10.45 -26.81
C VAL A 212 17.37 9.71 -27.96
N SER A 213 17.95 8.58 -28.41
CA SER A 213 17.34 7.75 -29.45
C SER A 213 15.97 7.21 -29.01
N GLN A 214 15.84 6.75 -27.75
CA GLN A 214 14.57 6.29 -27.21
C GLN A 214 13.57 7.43 -27.05
N ALA A 215 14.03 8.63 -26.64
CA ALA A 215 13.19 9.82 -26.55
C ALA A 215 12.62 10.25 -27.91
N ILE A 216 13.45 10.21 -28.97
CA ILE A 216 13.00 10.47 -30.34
C ILE A 216 11.95 9.42 -30.75
N SER A 217 12.19 8.14 -30.45
CA SER A 217 11.26 7.07 -30.74
C SER A 217 9.92 7.23 -30.00
N ALA A 218 9.96 7.66 -28.72
CA ALA A 218 8.75 7.98 -27.96
C ALA A 218 7.94 9.12 -28.62
N GLY A 219 8.64 10.11 -29.22
CA GLY A 219 8.04 11.17 -30.04
C GLY A 219 7.60 10.74 -31.44
N GLY A 220 7.48 9.42 -31.72
CA GLY A 220 7.03 8.87 -32.99
C GLY A 220 8.11 8.78 -34.05
N GLY A 221 9.39 9.04 -33.69
CA GLY A 221 10.51 9.05 -34.60
C GLY A 221 10.73 10.39 -35.29
N LEU A 222 11.72 10.42 -36.16
CA LEU A 222 12.07 11.62 -36.95
C LEU A 222 11.04 11.86 -38.07
N THR A 223 10.80 13.13 -38.38
CA THR A 223 10.17 13.50 -39.64
C THR A 223 11.12 13.23 -40.81
N PRO A 224 10.66 13.23 -42.08
CA PRO A 224 11.54 13.06 -43.24
C PRO A 224 12.68 14.12 -43.35
N ARG A 225 12.56 15.24 -42.65
CA ARG A 225 13.58 16.27 -42.56
C ARG A 225 14.40 16.20 -41.26
N GLY A 226 14.05 15.34 -40.32
CA GLY A 226 14.70 15.26 -39.01
C GLY A 226 16.11 14.68 -39.10
N SER A 227 17.01 15.17 -38.21
CA SER A 227 18.38 14.66 -38.08
C SER A 227 18.67 14.23 -36.65
N ASP A 228 19.06 12.96 -36.50
CA ASP A 228 19.52 12.38 -35.23
C ASP A 228 20.89 12.92 -34.77
N ARG A 229 21.66 13.48 -35.69
CA ARG A 229 22.97 14.09 -35.41
C ARG A 229 22.87 15.56 -34.98
N ARG A 230 21.68 16.15 -34.99
CA ARG A 230 21.47 17.57 -34.70
C ARG A 230 20.40 17.73 -33.59
N VAL A 231 20.68 17.08 -32.44
CA VAL A 231 19.82 17.15 -31.28
C VAL A 231 20.46 18.04 -30.23
N VAL A 232 19.69 18.95 -29.68
CA VAL A 232 20.12 19.80 -28.57
C VAL A 232 19.10 19.70 -27.44
N ALA A 233 19.56 19.72 -26.20
CA ALA A 233 18.69 19.84 -25.04
C ALA A 233 18.98 21.18 -24.35
N ARG A 234 17.91 21.85 -23.90
CA ARG A 234 17.99 22.92 -22.92
C ARG A 234 17.79 22.31 -21.55
N ARG A 235 18.84 22.39 -20.73
CA ARG A 235 18.90 21.89 -19.36
C ARG A 235 18.88 23.01 -18.35
N ARG A 236 18.14 22.83 -17.28
CA ARG A 236 18.14 23.77 -16.16
C ARG A 236 19.10 23.26 -15.08
N ASP A 237 20.11 24.07 -14.79
CA ASP A 237 20.92 23.89 -13.59
C ASP A 237 20.14 24.47 -12.39
N TYR A 238 19.51 23.59 -11.58
CA TYR A 238 18.74 24.02 -10.42
C TYR A 238 19.60 24.69 -9.34
N LYS A 239 20.92 24.41 -9.27
CA LYS A 239 21.83 25.04 -8.31
C LYS A 239 22.23 26.44 -8.75
N ALA A 240 22.50 26.63 -10.04
CA ALA A 240 22.90 27.92 -10.60
C ALA A 240 21.71 28.79 -11.06
N GLY A 241 20.49 28.21 -11.12
CA GLY A 241 19.28 28.89 -11.61
C GLY A 241 19.35 29.28 -13.08
N LYS A 242 20.28 28.71 -13.86
CA LYS A 242 20.53 29.04 -15.27
C LYS A 242 20.16 27.89 -16.18
N GLU A 243 19.68 28.23 -17.37
CA GLU A 243 19.48 27.27 -18.46
C GLU A 243 20.66 27.33 -19.41
N HIS A 244 21.10 26.20 -19.90
CA HIS A 244 22.16 26.11 -20.92
C HIS A 244 21.76 25.11 -22.00
N GLU A 245 22.18 25.36 -23.22
CA GLU A 245 21.98 24.46 -24.35
C GLU A 245 23.16 23.47 -24.45
N VAL A 246 22.84 22.18 -24.54
CA VAL A 246 23.81 21.08 -24.67
C VAL A 246 23.52 20.35 -25.95
N SER A 247 24.55 20.12 -26.78
CA SER A 247 24.42 19.19 -27.90
C SER A 247 24.42 17.77 -27.40
N LEU A 248 23.49 16.94 -27.90
CA LEU A 248 23.31 15.57 -27.48
C LEU A 248 23.53 14.61 -28.64
N ASP A 249 24.22 13.51 -28.35
CA ASP A 249 24.27 12.36 -29.23
C ASP A 249 23.11 11.40 -28.94
N THR A 250 22.81 10.51 -29.86
CA THR A 250 21.68 9.55 -29.73
C THR A 250 21.83 8.60 -28.57
N ALA A 251 23.07 8.33 -28.11
CA ALA A 251 23.39 7.48 -26.98
C ALA A 251 23.40 8.21 -25.64
N ASP A 252 23.37 9.55 -25.64
CA ASP A 252 23.35 10.34 -24.41
C ASP A 252 22.06 10.11 -23.63
N LEU A 253 22.16 10.23 -22.30
CA LEU A 253 21.01 10.09 -21.41
C LEU A 253 20.20 11.40 -21.35
N VAL A 254 18.90 11.24 -21.46
CA VAL A 254 17.93 12.32 -21.20
C VAL A 254 17.83 12.54 -19.70
N GLN A 255 17.71 13.80 -19.29
CA GLN A 255 17.53 14.17 -17.88
C GLN A 255 16.11 14.72 -17.63
N SER A 256 15.74 14.76 -16.34
CA SER A 256 14.48 15.37 -15.94
C SER A 256 14.40 16.82 -16.41
N ASP A 257 13.25 17.18 -16.95
CA ASP A 257 12.92 18.50 -17.48
C ASP A 257 13.78 18.96 -18.68
N ASP A 258 14.50 18.03 -19.33
CA ASP A 258 15.15 18.34 -20.59
C ASP A 258 14.12 18.83 -21.63
N VAL A 259 14.45 19.93 -22.31
CA VAL A 259 13.68 20.41 -23.44
C VAL A 259 14.48 20.10 -24.71
N ILE A 260 14.18 18.93 -25.31
CA ILE A 260 14.94 18.40 -26.46
C ILE A 260 14.40 18.97 -27.73
N ARG A 261 15.29 19.56 -28.53
CA ARG A 261 14.99 20.05 -29.87
C ARG A 261 15.72 19.22 -30.91
N VAL A 262 14.95 18.59 -31.78
CA VAL A 262 15.49 17.90 -32.96
C VAL A 262 15.50 18.88 -34.12
N LYS A 263 16.69 19.18 -34.66
CA LYS A 263 16.86 20.10 -35.78
C LYS A 263 16.67 19.35 -37.10
N GLU A 264 16.33 20.11 -38.15
CA GLU A 264 16.25 19.55 -39.49
C GLU A 264 17.64 19.24 -40.07
N SER A 265 17.71 18.25 -40.95
CA SER A 265 18.91 18.01 -41.78
C SER A 265 19.17 19.18 -42.65
N LEU A 266 20.45 19.45 -42.95
CA LEU A 266 20.84 20.55 -43.84
C LEU A 266 20.74 20.15 -45.31
N PHE A 267 20.55 18.84 -45.60
CA PHE A 267 20.50 18.30 -46.96
C PHE A 267 19.55 17.11 -47.03
#